data_fad338033ed307f6996b7e4cbefc8e86
#
_entry.id   fad338033ed307f6996b7e4cbefc8e86
#
_cell.length_a   1.000
_cell.length_b   1.000
_cell.length_c   1.000
_cell.angle_alpha   90.00
_cell.angle_beta   90.00
_cell.angle_gamma   90.00
#
_symmetry.space_group_name_H-M   'P 1'
#
loop_
_entity.id
_entity.type
_entity.pdbx_description
1 polymer ?
#
loop_
_entity_poly.entity_id
_entity_poly.type
_entity_poly.pdbx_seq_one_letter_code
_entity_poly.pdbx_strand_id
1 'polypeptide(L)'
;EYIYEQSKDKKRVVIAGSHGKTTITAMVLHVLTVNNVDCDYMVGAKLEGFDTMVKLTKEAPVIILEGDEYLSSPTDRRPKFIHYRPHVALMSGIAWDHINVFPTFPEYCYQFELLVDVMEKDGTLIYFDGDENIQAIVKKKNVRSIPYNSHANVVKDGKTSLLADGKELPMKIFGQHNLQNLS
;
A
#
# COMPACT_ATOMS: atom_id res chain seq x y z
N GLU A 1 10.28 3.26 14.71
CA GLU A 1 11.06 4.50 14.95
C GLU A 1 12.34 4.54 14.09
N TYR A 2 13.24 3.54 14.14
CA TYR A 2 14.49 3.57 13.35
C TYR A 2 14.27 3.84 11.85
N ILE A 3 13.30 3.14 11.21
CA ILE A 3 12.98 3.35 9.80
C ILE A 3 12.53 4.79 9.53
N TYR A 4 11.73 5.38 10.41
CA TYR A 4 11.31 6.77 10.29
C TYR A 4 12.52 7.72 10.35
N GLU A 5 13.42 7.56 11.33
CA GLU A 5 14.62 8.39 11.47
C GLU A 5 15.52 8.31 10.22
N GLN A 6 15.64 7.13 9.60
CA GLN A 6 16.41 6.94 8.37
C GLN A 6 15.69 7.46 7.11
N SER A 7 14.43 7.82 7.22
CA SER A 7 13.59 8.24 6.08
C SER A 7 12.87 9.57 6.29
N LYS A 8 13.14 10.30 7.36
CA LYS A 8 12.43 11.55 7.67
C LYS A 8 12.59 12.62 6.60
N ASP A 9 13.74 12.66 5.92
CA ASP A 9 14.05 13.59 4.84
C ASP A 9 13.63 13.07 3.46
N LYS A 10 12.97 11.89 3.40
CA LYS A 10 12.52 11.25 2.16
C LYS A 10 11.01 11.34 2.01
N LYS A 11 10.52 11.25 0.78
CA LYS A 11 9.11 11.05 0.54
C LYS A 11 8.73 9.61 0.92
N ARG A 12 7.96 9.45 1.98
CA ARG A 12 7.50 8.15 2.49
C ARG A 12 6.19 7.77 1.85
N VAL A 13 6.19 6.62 1.16
CA VAL A 13 5.02 5.99 0.55
C VAL A 13 4.73 4.71 1.31
N VAL A 14 3.54 4.59 1.89
CA VAL A 14 3.13 3.41 2.68
C VAL A 14 2.02 2.67 1.95
N ILE A 15 2.25 1.40 1.66
CA ILE A 15 1.28 0.50 1.03
C ILE A 15 0.59 -0.30 2.13
N ALA A 16 -0.67 0.02 2.41
CA ALA A 16 -1.48 -0.59 3.47
C ALA A 16 -2.71 -1.30 2.90
N GLY A 17 -3.39 -2.04 3.76
CA GLY A 17 -4.56 -2.83 3.43
C GLY A 17 -4.42 -4.26 3.93
N SER A 18 -5.53 -5.00 4.03
CA SER A 18 -5.51 -6.37 4.54
C SER A 18 -4.81 -7.33 3.58
N HIS A 19 -4.96 -7.12 2.28
CA HIS A 19 -4.40 -7.97 1.24
C HIS A 19 -3.70 -7.16 0.15
N GLY A 20 -2.80 -7.82 -0.60
CA GLY A 20 -2.14 -7.23 -1.76
C GLY A 20 -0.93 -6.35 -1.47
N LYS A 21 -0.64 -6.00 -0.23
CA LYS A 21 0.48 -5.11 0.16
C LYS A 21 1.80 -5.45 -0.55
N THR A 22 2.29 -6.68 -0.39
CA THR A 22 3.56 -7.13 -0.97
C THR A 22 3.52 -7.10 -2.51
N THR A 23 2.40 -7.50 -3.11
CA THR A 23 2.22 -7.48 -4.57
C THR A 23 2.25 -6.05 -5.11
N ILE A 24 1.50 -5.13 -4.50
CA ILE A 24 1.48 -3.72 -4.91
C ILE A 24 2.87 -3.10 -4.70
N THR A 25 3.52 -3.37 -3.57
CA THR A 25 4.87 -2.88 -3.30
C THR A 25 5.85 -3.36 -4.38
N ALA A 26 5.79 -4.65 -4.76
CA ALA A 26 6.62 -5.18 -5.84
C ALA A 26 6.35 -4.50 -7.19
N MET A 27 5.09 -4.25 -7.53
CA MET A 27 4.71 -3.55 -8.76
C MET A 27 5.23 -2.10 -8.77
N VAL A 28 5.07 -1.37 -7.67
CA VAL A 28 5.59 0.00 -7.51
C VAL A 28 7.12 0.02 -7.65
N LEU A 29 7.82 -0.87 -6.97
CA LEU A 29 9.29 -0.96 -7.06
C LEU A 29 9.75 -1.31 -8.48
N HIS A 30 9.03 -2.21 -9.17
CA HIS A 30 9.31 -2.54 -10.58
C HIS A 30 9.17 -1.30 -11.48
N VAL A 31 8.07 -0.55 -11.35
CA VAL A 31 7.84 0.66 -12.14
C VAL A 31 8.93 1.71 -11.87
N LEU A 32 9.30 1.94 -10.61
CA LEU A 32 10.37 2.87 -10.26
C LEU A 32 11.72 2.44 -10.87
N THR A 33 12.03 1.15 -10.77
CA THR A 33 13.28 0.59 -11.33
C THR A 33 13.34 0.76 -12.86
N VAL A 34 12.28 0.41 -13.57
CA VAL A 34 12.21 0.55 -15.04
C VAL A 34 12.34 2.02 -15.49
N ASN A 35 11.87 2.95 -14.67
CA ASN A 35 11.98 4.39 -14.93
C ASN A 35 13.27 5.02 -14.36
N ASN A 36 14.23 4.23 -13.87
CA ASN A 36 15.49 4.69 -13.28
C ASN A 36 15.30 5.68 -12.12
N VAL A 37 14.22 5.51 -11.35
CA VAL A 37 13.99 6.28 -10.12
C VAL A 37 14.60 5.52 -8.94
N ASP A 38 15.63 6.10 -8.34
CA ASP A 38 16.24 5.51 -7.15
C ASP A 38 15.29 5.61 -5.96
N CYS A 39 15.13 4.50 -5.27
CA CYS A 39 14.27 4.41 -4.09
C CYS A 39 14.83 3.46 -3.05
N ASP A 40 14.55 3.77 -1.80
CA ASP A 40 14.67 2.85 -0.69
C ASP A 40 13.38 2.05 -0.52
N TYR A 41 13.45 0.94 0.19
CA TYR A 41 12.25 0.15 0.45
C TYR A 41 12.37 -0.69 1.73
N MET A 42 11.21 -1.06 2.27
CA MET A 42 11.05 -2.11 3.26
C MET A 42 9.80 -2.93 2.92
N VAL A 43 10.01 -4.22 2.69
CA VAL A 43 8.98 -5.19 2.27
C VAL A 43 8.86 -6.33 3.27
N GLY A 44 7.68 -6.91 3.38
CA GLY A 44 7.39 -8.00 4.34
C GLY A 44 7.90 -9.38 3.90
N ALA A 45 8.28 -9.54 2.63
CA ALA A 45 8.81 -10.80 2.09
C ALA A 45 9.90 -10.53 1.05
N LYS A 46 10.76 -11.51 0.80
CA LYS A 46 11.76 -11.42 -0.26
C LYS A 46 11.07 -11.39 -1.63
N LEU A 47 11.35 -10.36 -2.40
CA LEU A 47 10.85 -10.19 -3.76
C LEU A 47 11.84 -10.75 -4.77
N GLU A 48 11.33 -11.34 -5.85
CA GLU A 48 12.16 -11.76 -6.98
C GLU A 48 12.84 -10.55 -7.65
N GLY A 49 14.12 -10.64 -7.91
CA GLY A 49 14.93 -9.54 -8.45
C GLY A 49 15.43 -8.53 -7.41
N PHE A 50 15.18 -8.77 -6.12
CA PHE A 50 15.69 -7.93 -5.02
C PHE A 50 16.54 -8.76 -4.06
N ASP A 51 17.73 -8.28 -3.75
CA ASP A 51 18.70 -9.01 -2.91
C ASP A 51 18.28 -9.03 -1.44
N THR A 52 17.62 -7.98 -0.98
CA THR A 52 17.28 -7.76 0.42
C THR A 52 15.80 -7.40 0.59
N MET A 53 15.28 -7.53 1.79
CA MET A 53 13.94 -7.06 2.17
C MET A 53 13.94 -5.58 2.60
N VAL A 54 15.12 -5.02 2.85
CA VAL A 54 15.28 -3.62 3.27
C VAL A 54 16.46 -3.02 2.54
N LYS A 55 16.24 -1.89 1.90
CA LYS A 55 17.28 -1.01 1.33
C LYS A 55 17.14 0.36 1.97
N LEU A 56 18.19 0.86 2.59
CA LEU A 56 18.27 2.18 3.17
C LEU A 56 19.58 2.82 2.71
N THR A 57 19.48 3.89 1.95
CA THR A 57 20.60 4.68 1.45
C THR A 57 20.49 6.12 1.94
N LYS A 58 21.51 6.91 1.75
CA LYS A 58 21.49 8.34 2.09
C LYS A 58 20.81 9.16 0.97
N GLU A 59 20.99 8.73 -0.27
CA GLU A 59 20.75 9.52 -1.47
C GLU A 59 19.33 9.37 -2.03
N ALA A 60 18.68 8.21 -1.81
CA ALA A 60 17.36 7.96 -2.38
C ALA A 60 16.31 8.97 -1.90
N PRO A 61 15.60 9.65 -2.82
CA PRO A 61 14.64 10.70 -2.46
C PRO A 61 13.30 10.17 -1.94
N VAL A 62 13.03 8.88 -2.16
CA VAL A 62 11.77 8.23 -1.82
C VAL A 62 12.03 6.89 -1.13
N ILE A 63 11.13 6.52 -0.24
CA ILE A 63 11.09 5.18 0.36
C ILE A 63 9.70 4.58 0.23
N ILE A 64 9.65 3.33 -0.20
CA ILE A 64 8.42 2.54 -0.30
C ILE A 64 8.38 1.57 0.88
N LEU A 65 7.33 1.66 1.68
CA LEU A 65 7.17 0.91 2.91
C LEU A 65 5.92 0.02 2.84
N GLU A 66 6.08 -1.26 3.03
CA GLU A 66 4.94 -2.14 3.26
C GLU A 66 4.36 -1.85 4.65
N GLY A 67 3.12 -1.40 4.68
CA GLY A 67 2.40 -1.00 5.88
C GLY A 67 1.73 -2.20 6.56
N ASP A 68 2.25 -2.59 7.72
CA ASP A 68 1.70 -3.67 8.51
C ASP A 68 0.79 -3.09 9.62
N GLU A 69 -0.47 -3.49 9.63
CA GLU A 69 -1.46 -3.14 10.63
C GLU A 69 -1.30 -3.88 11.96
N TYR A 70 -0.43 -4.89 11.99
CA TYR A 70 -0.16 -5.64 13.20
C TYR A 70 0.58 -4.81 14.25
N LEU A 71 0.50 -5.24 15.52
CA LEU A 71 1.11 -4.55 16.65
C LEU A 71 2.62 -4.34 16.46
N SER A 72 3.12 -3.18 16.89
CA SER A 72 4.55 -2.84 16.84
C SER A 72 5.39 -3.75 17.73
N SER A 73 4.89 -4.05 18.93
CA SER A 73 5.51 -4.98 19.89
C SER A 73 4.47 -5.43 20.93
N PRO A 74 4.77 -6.41 21.78
CA PRO A 74 3.91 -6.78 22.91
C PRO A 74 3.62 -5.62 23.88
N THR A 75 4.53 -4.68 23.99
CA THR A 75 4.41 -3.49 24.88
C THR A 75 3.91 -2.25 24.15
N ASP A 76 4.00 -2.20 22.83
CA ASP A 76 3.42 -1.16 21.99
C ASP A 76 2.35 -1.77 21.09
N ARG A 77 1.11 -1.64 21.51
CA ARG A 77 -0.04 -2.20 20.81
C ARG A 77 -0.50 -1.37 19.60
N ARG A 78 0.19 -0.27 19.30
CA ARG A 78 -0.10 0.53 18.11
C ARG A 78 0.35 -0.21 16.85
N PRO A 79 -0.34 -0.06 15.71
CA PRO A 79 0.04 -0.70 14.47
C PRO A 79 1.40 -0.20 13.96
N LYS A 80 2.18 -1.07 13.33
CA LYS A 80 3.55 -0.75 12.86
C LYS A 80 3.55 0.44 11.90
N PHE A 81 2.59 0.53 11.01
CA PHE A 81 2.56 1.55 9.95
C PHE A 81 2.41 2.99 10.46
N ILE A 82 1.87 3.23 11.67
CA ILE A 82 1.72 4.61 12.18
C ILE A 82 3.07 5.29 12.44
N HIS A 83 4.12 4.49 12.66
CA HIS A 83 5.46 5.01 12.89
C HIS A 83 6.11 5.59 11.63
N TYR A 84 5.51 5.38 10.44
CA TYR A 84 6.10 5.80 9.17
C TYR A 84 5.70 7.21 8.73
N ARG A 85 4.59 7.77 9.25
CA ARG A 85 4.09 9.11 8.93
C ARG A 85 4.12 9.38 7.42
N PRO A 86 3.27 8.72 6.63
CA PRO A 86 3.37 8.77 5.17
C PRO A 86 3.03 10.14 4.59
N HIS A 87 3.71 10.52 3.52
CA HIS A 87 3.29 11.58 2.60
C HIS A 87 2.27 11.05 1.60
N VAL A 88 2.39 9.76 1.25
CA VAL A 88 1.40 9.06 0.43
C VAL A 88 1.10 7.74 1.13
N ALA A 89 -0.17 7.48 1.39
CA ALA A 89 -0.64 6.17 1.80
C ALA A 89 -1.52 5.58 0.71
N LEU A 90 -1.39 4.26 0.47
CA LEU A 90 -2.31 3.51 -0.37
C LEU A 90 -3.05 2.51 0.52
N MET A 91 -4.39 2.46 0.40
CA MET A 91 -5.23 1.45 1.04
C MET A 91 -5.90 0.58 -0.02
N SER A 92 -5.51 -0.69 -0.11
CA SER A 92 -6.00 -1.63 -1.11
C SER A 92 -7.31 -2.32 -0.75
N GLY A 93 -7.73 -2.27 0.51
CA GLY A 93 -8.95 -2.89 1.03
C GLY A 93 -8.84 -3.19 2.53
N ILE A 94 -9.99 -3.27 3.22
CA ILE A 94 -10.09 -3.64 4.63
C ILE A 94 -10.97 -4.88 4.74
N ALA A 95 -10.34 -6.03 4.95
CA ALA A 95 -10.99 -7.30 5.25
C ALA A 95 -10.50 -7.81 6.60
N TRP A 96 -11.40 -8.21 7.47
CA TRP A 96 -11.06 -8.58 8.85
C TRP A 96 -10.01 -9.68 8.91
N ASP A 97 -8.86 -9.35 9.44
CA ASP A 97 -7.74 -10.26 9.68
C ASP A 97 -7.21 -10.09 11.10
N HIS A 98 -6.29 -10.96 11.52
CA HIS A 98 -5.66 -10.89 12.85
C HIS A 98 -6.66 -10.88 14.03
N ILE A 99 -7.69 -11.74 13.98
CA ILE A 99 -8.77 -11.85 14.99
C ILE A 99 -8.21 -12.06 16.42
N ASN A 100 -7.05 -12.71 16.55
CA ASN A 100 -6.34 -12.89 17.81
C ASN A 100 -5.84 -11.58 18.44
N VAL A 101 -5.70 -10.52 17.66
CA VAL A 101 -5.22 -9.20 18.10
C VAL A 101 -6.34 -8.17 18.08
N PHE A 102 -7.22 -8.24 17.08
CA PHE A 102 -8.38 -7.36 16.89
C PHE A 102 -9.67 -8.17 16.99
N PRO A 103 -10.21 -8.37 18.22
CA PRO A 103 -11.36 -9.22 18.45
C PRO A 103 -12.63 -8.80 17.72
N THR A 104 -12.72 -7.52 17.34
CA THR A 104 -13.87 -6.98 16.61
C THR A 104 -13.45 -6.30 15.31
N PHE A 105 -14.30 -6.36 14.30
CA PHE A 105 -14.05 -5.68 13.03
C PHE A 105 -13.90 -4.16 13.16
N PRO A 106 -14.70 -3.44 13.98
CA PRO A 106 -14.49 -2.02 14.25
C PRO A 106 -13.10 -1.68 14.81
N GLU A 107 -12.55 -2.52 15.72
CA GLU A 107 -11.20 -2.33 16.24
C GLU A 107 -10.15 -2.50 15.14
N TYR A 108 -10.37 -3.44 14.24
CA TYR A 108 -9.50 -3.63 13.06
C TYR A 108 -9.56 -2.42 12.11
N CYS A 109 -10.75 -1.95 11.74
CA CYS A 109 -10.93 -0.75 10.92
C CYS A 109 -10.28 0.50 11.55
N TYR A 110 -10.35 0.62 12.87
CA TYR A 110 -9.76 1.74 13.59
C TYR A 110 -8.25 1.84 13.39
N GLN A 111 -7.53 0.74 13.14
CA GLN A 111 -6.09 0.80 12.85
C GLN A 111 -5.81 1.62 11.58
N PHE A 112 -6.64 1.48 10.57
CA PHE A 112 -6.51 2.25 9.32
C PHE A 112 -6.89 3.73 9.49
N GLU A 113 -7.81 4.04 10.41
CA GLU A 113 -8.06 5.43 10.80
C GLU A 113 -6.80 6.07 11.43
N LEU A 114 -6.10 5.32 12.29
CA LEU A 114 -4.84 5.78 12.90
C LEU A 114 -3.76 6.04 11.86
N LEU A 115 -3.71 5.25 10.77
CA LEU A 115 -2.77 5.52 9.67
C LEU A 115 -3.05 6.87 9.03
N VAL A 116 -4.33 7.20 8.80
CA VAL A 116 -4.71 8.50 8.23
C VAL A 116 -4.35 9.65 9.17
N ASP A 117 -4.54 9.46 10.48
CA ASP A 117 -4.26 10.50 11.49
C ASP A 117 -2.77 10.87 11.59
N VAL A 118 -1.87 9.94 11.22
CA VAL A 118 -0.43 10.16 11.27
C VAL A 118 0.19 10.56 9.94
N MET A 119 -0.59 10.71 8.90
CA MET A 119 -0.11 11.20 7.60
C MET A 119 0.46 12.62 7.74
N GLU A 120 1.45 12.94 6.92
CA GLU A 120 1.95 14.32 6.84
C GLU A 120 0.82 15.29 6.41
N LYS A 121 0.91 16.54 6.84
CA LYS A 121 -0.18 17.53 6.70
C LYS A 121 -0.67 17.69 5.25
N ASP A 122 0.24 17.61 4.28
CA ASP A 122 -0.08 17.70 2.84
C ASP A 122 -0.11 16.32 2.17
N GLY A 123 -0.26 15.27 2.98
CA GLY A 123 -0.29 13.89 2.52
C GLY A 123 -1.51 13.57 1.68
N THR A 124 -1.39 12.55 0.84
CA THR A 124 -2.46 12.08 -0.03
C THR A 124 -2.74 10.60 0.23
N LEU A 125 -4.00 10.28 0.46
CA LEU A 125 -4.48 8.91 0.54
C LEU A 125 -4.97 8.44 -0.82
N ILE A 126 -4.35 7.40 -1.38
CA ILE A 126 -4.84 6.68 -2.56
C ILE A 126 -5.62 5.48 -2.03
N TYR A 127 -6.84 5.24 -2.51
CA TYR A 127 -7.66 4.19 -1.93
C TYR A 127 -8.54 3.48 -2.96
N PHE A 128 -8.77 2.19 -2.72
CA PHE A 128 -9.70 1.40 -3.51
C PHE A 128 -11.14 1.83 -3.22
N ASP A 129 -11.81 2.39 -4.23
CA ASP A 129 -13.16 2.97 -4.10
C ASP A 129 -14.27 1.90 -3.98
N GLY A 130 -13.94 0.64 -4.25
CA GLY A 130 -14.85 -0.48 -4.05
C GLY A 130 -15.00 -0.93 -2.59
N ASP A 131 -14.32 -0.30 -1.62
CA ASP A 131 -14.36 -0.66 -0.20
C ASP A 131 -15.10 0.40 0.61
N GLU A 132 -16.31 0.07 1.09
CA GLU A 132 -17.16 0.97 1.86
C GLU A 132 -16.54 1.40 3.20
N ASN A 133 -15.68 0.56 3.81
CA ASN A 133 -15.01 0.89 5.07
C ASN A 133 -13.96 1.98 4.83
N ILE A 134 -13.21 1.88 3.74
CA ILE A 134 -12.24 2.92 3.38
C ILE A 134 -12.96 4.23 3.03
N GLN A 135 -14.05 4.17 2.25
CA GLN A 135 -14.87 5.34 1.95
C GLN A 135 -15.36 6.04 3.22
N ALA A 136 -15.82 5.26 4.22
CA ALA A 136 -16.25 5.80 5.52
C ALA A 136 -15.09 6.51 6.25
N ILE A 137 -13.89 5.94 6.24
CA ILE A 137 -12.69 6.55 6.82
C ILE A 137 -12.35 7.87 6.10
N VAL A 138 -12.31 7.86 4.77
CA VAL A 138 -12.02 9.05 3.94
C VAL A 138 -12.98 10.18 4.27
N LYS A 139 -14.28 9.89 4.30
CA LYS A 139 -15.32 10.87 4.63
C LYS A 139 -15.20 11.39 6.07
N LYS A 140 -14.94 10.51 7.04
CA LYS A 140 -14.80 10.86 8.46
C LYS A 140 -13.59 11.75 8.72
N LYS A 141 -12.45 11.45 8.08
CA LYS A 141 -11.17 12.13 8.30
C LYS A 141 -11.00 13.37 7.43
N ASN A 142 -11.82 13.54 6.40
CA ASN A 142 -11.71 14.65 5.44
C ASN A 142 -10.29 14.84 4.89
N VAL A 143 -9.63 13.72 4.58
CA VAL A 143 -8.26 13.69 4.09
C VAL A 143 -8.22 13.95 2.58
N ARG A 144 -7.17 14.61 2.09
CA ARG A 144 -6.90 14.68 0.65
C ARG A 144 -6.76 13.27 0.10
N SER A 145 -7.61 12.90 -0.84
CA SER A 145 -7.68 11.52 -1.31
C SER A 145 -7.88 11.41 -2.82
N ILE A 146 -7.43 10.28 -3.36
CA ILE A 146 -7.58 9.89 -4.77
C ILE A 146 -8.17 8.49 -4.79
N PRO A 147 -9.44 8.32 -5.23
CA PRO A 147 -10.01 7.00 -5.41
C PRO A 147 -9.42 6.31 -6.64
N TYR A 148 -9.29 4.99 -6.59
CA TYR A 148 -9.00 4.17 -7.75
C TYR A 148 -9.91 2.95 -7.80
N ASN A 149 -10.09 2.42 -9.01
CA ASN A 149 -10.84 1.18 -9.28
C ASN A 149 -10.02 0.31 -10.22
N SER A 150 -10.36 -0.98 -10.29
CA SER A 150 -9.72 -1.90 -11.22
C SER A 150 -9.88 -1.40 -12.67
N HIS A 151 -8.81 -1.44 -13.43
CA HIS A 151 -8.82 -1.11 -14.84
C HIS A 151 -9.80 -1.99 -15.60
N ALA A 152 -10.41 -1.43 -16.64
CA ALA A 152 -11.19 -2.19 -17.60
C ALA A 152 -10.33 -3.30 -18.19
N ASN A 153 -10.90 -4.51 -18.28
CA ASN A 153 -10.17 -5.69 -18.73
C ASN A 153 -11.10 -6.62 -19.52
N VAL A 154 -10.50 -7.53 -20.26
CA VAL A 154 -11.19 -8.59 -20.97
C VAL A 154 -10.45 -9.91 -20.78
N VAL A 155 -11.22 -10.98 -20.61
CA VAL A 155 -10.68 -12.35 -20.51
C VAL A 155 -11.11 -13.12 -21.73
N LYS A 156 -10.15 -13.57 -22.55
CA LYS A 156 -10.37 -14.40 -23.74
C LYS A 156 -9.46 -15.64 -23.65
N ASP A 157 -10.02 -16.81 -23.80
CA ASP A 157 -9.30 -18.09 -23.76
C ASP A 157 -8.38 -18.24 -22.54
N GLY A 158 -8.86 -17.82 -21.36
CA GLY A 158 -8.11 -17.87 -20.11
C GLY A 158 -6.97 -16.84 -19.99
N LYS A 159 -6.83 -15.94 -20.94
CA LYS A 159 -5.84 -14.84 -20.92
C LYS A 159 -6.52 -13.52 -20.61
N THR A 160 -5.91 -12.77 -19.70
CA THR A 160 -6.38 -11.45 -19.31
C THR A 160 -5.63 -10.37 -20.10
N SER A 161 -6.37 -9.40 -20.62
CA SER A 161 -5.80 -8.17 -21.21
C SER A 161 -6.42 -6.95 -20.54
N LEU A 162 -5.59 -5.94 -20.26
CA LEU A 162 -6.07 -4.62 -19.86
C LEU A 162 -6.56 -3.85 -21.08
N LEU A 163 -7.57 -3.03 -20.86
CA LEU A 163 -8.06 -2.08 -21.86
C LEU A 163 -7.55 -0.68 -21.45
N ALA A 164 -6.51 -0.21 -22.12
CA ALA A 164 -5.94 1.10 -21.86
C ALA A 164 -5.69 1.84 -23.18
N ASP A 165 -6.09 3.11 -23.27
CA ASP A 165 -5.91 3.98 -24.42
C ASP A 165 -6.41 3.37 -25.75
N GLY A 166 -7.53 2.63 -25.70
CA GLY A 166 -8.12 1.94 -26.85
C GLY A 166 -7.34 0.71 -27.32
N LYS A 167 -6.39 0.21 -26.54
CA LYS A 167 -5.58 -0.97 -26.83
C LYS A 167 -5.87 -2.10 -25.84
N GLU A 168 -5.79 -3.35 -26.33
CA GLU A 168 -5.72 -4.53 -25.48
C GLU A 168 -4.25 -4.82 -25.17
N LEU A 169 -3.89 -4.74 -23.88
CA LEU A 169 -2.54 -5.03 -23.39
C LEU A 169 -2.54 -6.39 -22.71
N PRO A 170 -1.95 -7.45 -23.32
CA PRO A 170 -1.92 -8.79 -22.73
C PRO A 170 -1.15 -8.79 -21.40
N MET A 171 -1.74 -9.42 -20.38
CA MET A 171 -1.15 -9.52 -19.05
C MET A 171 -0.74 -10.95 -18.72
N LYS A 172 0.34 -11.07 -17.95
CA LYS A 172 0.78 -12.35 -17.37
C LYS A 172 0.18 -12.61 -15.97
N ILE A 173 -0.56 -11.64 -15.44
CA ILE A 173 -1.25 -11.77 -14.15
C ILE A 173 -2.70 -12.20 -14.40
N PHE A 174 -3.28 -12.93 -13.44
CA PHE A 174 -4.68 -13.34 -13.48
C PHE A 174 -5.36 -13.09 -12.15
N GLY A 175 -6.68 -13.04 -12.21
CA GLY A 175 -7.55 -12.83 -11.07
C GLY A 175 -7.82 -11.35 -10.80
N GLN A 176 -9.04 -11.09 -10.33
CA GLN A 176 -9.56 -9.74 -10.09
C GLN A 176 -8.70 -8.96 -9.07
N HIS A 177 -8.19 -9.65 -8.05
CA HIS A 177 -7.32 -9.01 -7.06
C HIS A 177 -6.01 -8.47 -7.65
N ASN A 178 -5.39 -9.19 -8.59
CA ASN A 178 -4.18 -8.73 -9.25
C ASN A 178 -4.45 -7.57 -10.20
N LEU A 179 -5.62 -7.54 -10.83
CA LEU A 179 -6.05 -6.40 -11.65
C LEU A 179 -6.28 -5.16 -10.81
N GLN A 180 -6.89 -5.31 -9.63
CA GLN A 180 -7.04 -4.23 -8.66
C GLN A 180 -5.66 -3.74 -8.16
N ASN A 181 -4.74 -4.65 -7.83
CA ASN A 181 -3.40 -4.29 -7.34
C ASN A 181 -2.57 -3.54 -8.39
N LEU A 182 -2.83 -3.77 -9.69
CA LEU A 182 -2.13 -3.12 -10.80
C LEU A 182 -2.68 -1.71 -11.10
N SER A 183 -3.91 -1.42 -10.69
CA SER A 183 -4.63 -0.18 -11.01
C SER A 183 -4.25 0.96 -10.11
#